data_a1b4c5711fc4bbc1521969546cacf99c
#
_entry.id   a1b4c5711fc4bbc1521969546cacf99c
#
_cell.length_a   1.000
_cell.length_b   1.000
_cell.length_c   1.000
_cell.angle_alpha   90.00
_cell.angle_beta   90.00
_cell.angle_gamma   90.00
#
_symmetry.space_group_name_H-M   'P 1'
#
loop_
_entity.id
_entity.type
_entity.pdbx_description
1 polymer ?
#
loop_
_entity_poly.entity_id
_entity_poly.type
_entity_poly.pdbx_seq_one_letter_code
_entity_poly.pdbx_strand_id
1 'polypeptide(L)'
;MSAIPKQEYMEYYRKCEERRYRDFLDSLSDNISFESDKWICEKRLKNQSQLLSKVTIYFSMVPEQHRELVKYFALIRLVEGKGVGTVCGNVGNIAIFLRFMADISLSEIQVTTVSRFKEYLDRKGYSESSRSSIWSAVGVFLNRMSDFEKMKLPNPFYNNPYQSKRLVDQKYIPEYVAKQLDRIFMEEDIPVIMRCIYWLLRLIPSRISEILGMKIECLKPFDGHYCLFIPMWKQNGGYKEPIMRTIHIENKEMGGHLIALIQEQQIMAMSYQCYLSEEKQGALFAYRSQILQNGVWYSENRYSVASWPYISYQLKAICRRYDVRDENGEEYVVTSHQFRHNGVTDRLRAGFTLPQIAEMTAHHGTAMLYASYAHLNLFPETIVEPMKYQTEAENPYVLFGGRILNMNSVTESRLLKNIRANRVPGGVCADVTHCRSGIWECISCRDFVPEMEHLAYFKDQAADWESKAEKFRSDRQLADNFTAIAAGFKAVVEKLERGDGDGDGKE
;
A
#
# COMPACT_ATOMS: atom_id res chain seq x y z
N MET A 1 -12.97 9.82 56.27
CA MET A 1 -12.39 10.26 54.99
C MET A 1 -13.37 11.22 54.37
N SER A 2 -13.06 12.52 54.30
CA SER A 2 -13.90 13.52 53.62
C SER A 2 -13.89 13.23 52.13
N ALA A 3 -15.06 13.11 51.52
CA ALA A 3 -15.15 12.94 50.07
C ALA A 3 -14.56 14.17 49.41
N ILE A 4 -13.60 13.94 48.50
CA ILE A 4 -13.01 15.00 47.68
C ILE A 4 -14.15 15.68 46.89
N PRO A 5 -14.25 17.01 46.89
CA PRO A 5 -15.27 17.70 46.12
C PRO A 5 -15.20 17.29 44.64
N LYS A 6 -16.34 17.05 44.01
CA LYS A 6 -16.42 16.61 42.61
C LYS A 6 -15.59 17.46 41.65
N GLN A 7 -15.47 18.74 41.92
CA GLN A 7 -14.74 19.70 41.11
C GLN A 7 -13.22 19.49 41.22
N GLU A 8 -12.68 19.28 42.43
CA GLU A 8 -11.27 18.96 42.66
C GLU A 8 -10.87 17.61 42.07
N TYR A 9 -11.77 16.61 42.12
CA TYR A 9 -11.54 15.31 41.49
C TYR A 9 -11.45 15.44 39.97
N MET A 10 -12.34 16.21 39.35
CA MET A 10 -12.34 16.44 37.90
C MET A 10 -11.09 17.19 37.42
N GLU A 11 -10.63 18.20 38.20
CA GLU A 11 -9.40 18.93 37.90
C GLU A 11 -8.16 18.04 38.05
N TYR A 12 -8.09 17.22 39.08
CA TYR A 12 -7.03 16.23 39.26
C TYR A 12 -6.99 15.25 38.09
N TYR A 13 -8.13 14.72 37.69
CA TYR A 13 -8.23 13.78 36.57
C TYR A 13 -7.78 14.43 35.27
N ARG A 14 -8.17 15.66 34.98
CA ARG A 14 -7.72 16.42 33.81
C ARG A 14 -6.19 16.57 33.81
N LYS A 15 -5.59 16.97 34.91
CA LYS A 15 -4.12 17.10 35.03
C LYS A 15 -3.39 15.76 34.77
N CYS A 16 -3.97 14.64 35.22
CA CYS A 16 -3.41 13.32 34.93
C CYS A 16 -3.49 12.96 33.45
N GLU A 17 -4.61 13.25 32.78
CA GLU A 17 -4.75 13.04 31.33
C GLU A 17 -3.79 13.95 30.54
N GLU A 18 -3.69 15.22 30.87
CA GLU A 18 -2.77 16.16 30.26
C GLU A 18 -1.32 15.68 30.35
N ARG A 19 -0.90 15.23 31.54
CA ARG A 19 0.43 14.66 31.74
C ARG A 19 0.69 13.46 30.88
N ARG A 20 -0.26 12.52 30.85
CA ARG A 20 -0.17 11.33 30.00
C ARG A 20 -0.02 11.66 28.53
N TYR A 21 -0.75 12.66 28.03
CA TYR A 21 -0.64 13.08 26.64
C TYR A 21 0.68 13.80 26.37
N ARG A 22 1.18 14.59 27.31
CA ARG A 22 2.49 15.24 27.17
C ARG A 22 3.64 14.23 27.18
N ASP A 23 3.59 13.24 28.06
CA ASP A 23 4.59 12.15 28.10
C ASP A 23 4.61 11.33 26.79
N PHE A 24 3.50 11.31 26.03
CA PHE A 24 3.44 10.64 24.74
C PHE A 24 4.31 11.35 23.66
N LEU A 25 4.62 12.64 23.82
CA LEU A 25 5.44 13.39 22.86
C LEU A 25 6.83 12.77 22.67
N ASP A 26 7.42 12.20 23.72
CA ASP A 26 8.73 11.55 23.67
C ASP A 26 8.73 10.34 22.70
N SER A 27 7.55 9.73 22.52
CA SER A 27 7.37 8.65 21.55
C SER A 27 7.35 9.12 20.08
N LEU A 28 7.24 10.43 19.85
CA LEU A 28 7.17 11.04 18.51
C LEU A 28 8.52 11.59 18.05
N SER A 29 9.30 12.15 18.98
CA SER A 29 10.59 12.79 18.72
C SER A 29 11.32 13.02 20.04
N ASP A 30 12.65 13.10 20.00
CA ASP A 30 13.47 13.50 21.15
C ASP A 30 13.54 15.01 21.33
N ASN A 31 13.07 15.79 20.36
CA ASN A 31 13.23 17.25 20.31
C ASN A 31 11.88 18.02 20.22
N ILE A 32 10.77 17.39 20.58
CA ILE A 32 9.46 18.05 20.61
C ILE A 32 9.18 18.65 21.98
N SER A 33 8.81 19.95 22.02
CA SER A 33 8.14 20.58 23.16
C SER A 33 6.66 20.76 22.86
N PHE A 34 5.82 20.58 23.88
CA PHE A 34 4.37 20.85 23.75
C PHE A 34 4.08 22.31 23.41
N GLU A 35 4.90 23.24 23.89
CA GLU A 35 4.76 24.68 23.66
C GLU A 35 5.09 25.07 22.22
N SER A 36 5.88 24.24 21.51
CA SER A 36 6.26 24.52 20.12
C SER A 36 5.06 24.54 19.19
N ASP A 37 5.02 25.52 18.28
CA ASP A 37 4.01 25.60 17.21
C ASP A 37 4.29 24.69 16.02
N LYS A 38 5.34 23.88 16.12
CA LYS A 38 5.74 22.92 15.09
C LYS A 38 6.23 21.64 15.74
N TRP A 39 5.56 20.54 15.44
CA TRP A 39 5.97 19.21 15.88
C TRP A 39 6.50 18.39 14.71
N ILE A 40 7.78 18.02 14.77
CA ILE A 40 8.41 17.12 13.80
C ILE A 40 8.46 15.75 14.44
N CYS A 41 7.61 14.83 13.95
CA CYS A 41 7.45 13.48 14.49
C CYS A 41 8.36 12.49 13.73
N GLU A 42 9.71 12.68 13.81
CA GLU A 42 10.66 11.87 13.04
C GLU A 42 10.59 10.37 13.36
N LYS A 43 10.30 9.99 14.60
CA LYS A 43 10.09 8.59 15.00
C LYS A 43 8.86 7.93 14.33
N ARG A 44 8.07 8.71 13.58
CA ARG A 44 6.90 8.25 12.82
C ARG A 44 7.13 8.22 11.32
N LEU A 45 8.36 8.40 10.87
CA LEU A 45 8.72 8.15 9.47
C LEU A 45 8.50 6.68 9.14
N LYS A 46 7.91 6.42 7.98
CA LYS A 46 7.64 5.05 7.51
C LYS A 46 8.85 4.43 6.86
N ASN A 47 9.58 5.22 6.08
CA ASN A 47 10.74 4.79 5.33
C ASN A 47 11.63 5.97 4.96
N GLN A 48 12.75 5.67 4.37
CA GLN A 48 13.81 6.63 4.01
C GLN A 48 13.41 7.61 2.88
N SER A 49 12.37 7.29 2.11
CA SER A 49 11.86 8.15 1.02
C SER A 49 10.84 9.19 1.49
N GLN A 50 10.33 9.05 2.72
CA GLN A 50 9.32 9.95 3.24
C GLN A 50 9.96 11.27 3.70
N LEU A 51 9.40 12.39 3.24
CA LEU A 51 9.85 13.71 3.66
C LEU A 51 9.39 14.05 5.09
N LEU A 52 10.23 14.68 5.86
CA LEU A 52 9.90 15.18 7.21
C LEU A 52 8.63 16.04 7.23
N SER A 53 8.40 16.84 6.18
CA SER A 53 7.17 17.63 6.05
C SER A 53 5.88 16.81 6.10
N LYS A 54 5.94 15.50 5.80
CA LYS A 54 4.78 14.59 5.86
C LYS A 54 4.51 14.05 7.27
N VAL A 55 5.46 14.21 8.17
CA VAL A 55 5.33 13.88 9.59
C VAL A 55 5.50 15.13 10.48
N THR A 56 5.27 16.30 9.92
CA THR A 56 5.32 17.59 10.63
C THR A 56 3.92 18.16 10.79
N ILE A 57 3.53 18.49 12.01
CA ILE A 57 2.28 19.17 12.33
C ILE A 57 2.58 20.63 12.63
N TYR A 58 1.89 21.55 11.97
CA TYR A 58 2.02 22.98 12.16
C TYR A 58 0.80 23.55 12.89
N PHE A 59 1.01 24.19 14.03
CA PHE A 59 -0.04 24.82 14.81
C PHE A 59 -0.11 26.33 14.60
N SER A 60 0.88 26.94 13.95
CA SER A 60 0.91 28.39 13.65
C SER A 60 -0.30 28.85 12.81
N MET A 61 -0.94 27.94 12.06
CA MET A 61 -2.16 28.22 11.30
C MET A 61 -3.43 28.30 12.16
N VAL A 62 -3.37 27.82 13.42
CA VAL A 62 -4.48 27.81 14.38
C VAL A 62 -4.48 29.13 15.13
N PRO A 63 -5.65 29.80 15.34
CA PRO A 63 -5.74 30.97 16.20
C PRO A 63 -5.17 30.71 17.59
N GLU A 64 -4.44 31.67 18.14
CA GLU A 64 -3.63 31.49 19.36
C GLU A 64 -4.45 30.97 20.55
N GLN A 65 -5.63 31.53 20.76
CA GLN A 65 -6.54 31.12 21.84
C GLN A 65 -6.98 29.67 21.78
N HIS A 66 -6.83 28.99 20.63
CA HIS A 66 -7.24 27.60 20.44
C HIS A 66 -6.06 26.62 20.23
N ARG A 67 -4.82 27.11 20.19
CA ARG A 67 -3.64 26.27 19.90
C ARG A 67 -3.46 25.15 20.89
N GLU A 68 -3.57 25.44 22.17
CA GLU A 68 -3.42 24.41 23.21
C GLU A 68 -4.45 23.31 23.06
N LEU A 69 -5.71 23.66 22.85
CA LEU A 69 -6.81 22.71 22.65
C LEU A 69 -6.58 21.83 21.41
N VAL A 70 -6.11 22.42 20.31
CA VAL A 70 -5.82 21.68 19.08
C VAL A 70 -4.57 20.80 19.24
N LYS A 71 -3.59 21.18 20.04
CA LYS A 71 -2.45 20.33 20.40
C LYS A 71 -2.90 19.09 21.18
N TYR A 72 -3.78 19.22 22.18
CA TYR A 72 -4.36 18.07 22.87
C TYR A 72 -5.19 17.19 21.92
N PHE A 73 -5.99 17.79 21.04
CA PHE A 73 -6.67 17.03 20.01
C PHE A 73 -5.71 16.22 19.15
N ALA A 74 -4.61 16.82 18.70
CA ALA A 74 -3.62 16.12 17.89
C ALA A 74 -3.01 14.94 18.67
N LEU A 75 -2.66 15.11 19.96
CA LEU A 75 -2.16 14.04 20.82
C LEU A 75 -3.19 12.90 20.99
N ILE A 76 -4.44 13.22 21.30
CA ILE A 76 -5.52 12.23 21.42
C ILE A 76 -5.60 11.39 20.15
N ARG A 77 -5.59 12.03 18.98
CA ARG A 77 -5.66 11.31 17.71
C ARG A 77 -4.44 10.43 17.44
N LEU A 78 -3.24 10.88 17.83
CA LEU A 78 -2.01 10.10 17.70
C LEU A 78 -2.00 8.89 18.66
N VAL A 79 -2.45 9.07 19.90
CA VAL A 79 -2.63 7.99 20.90
C VAL A 79 -3.67 6.96 20.41
N GLU A 80 -4.75 7.41 19.75
CA GLU A 80 -5.72 6.52 19.08
C GLU A 80 -5.15 5.75 17.88
N GLY A 81 -3.87 5.91 17.57
CA GLY A 81 -3.18 5.23 16.46
C GLY A 81 -3.42 5.85 15.09
N LYS A 82 -3.92 7.09 15.00
CA LYS A 82 -4.02 7.78 13.70
C LYS A 82 -2.64 8.20 13.22
N GLY A 83 -2.39 8.01 11.92
CA GLY A 83 -1.13 8.42 11.31
C GLY A 83 -0.94 9.95 11.33
N VAL A 84 0.31 10.41 11.51
CA VAL A 84 0.66 11.84 11.60
C VAL A 84 0.09 12.66 10.43
N GLY A 85 0.16 12.14 9.20
CA GLY A 85 -0.40 12.82 8.02
C GLY A 85 -1.92 13.05 8.10
N THR A 86 -2.67 12.12 8.72
CA THR A 86 -4.12 12.29 8.97
C THR A 86 -4.35 13.38 10.01
N VAL A 87 -3.56 13.38 11.08
CA VAL A 87 -3.66 14.38 12.15
C VAL A 87 -3.29 15.77 11.62
N CYS A 88 -2.22 15.87 10.84
CA CYS A 88 -1.83 17.11 10.16
C CYS A 88 -2.97 17.68 9.29
N GLY A 89 -3.61 16.81 8.47
CA GLY A 89 -4.77 17.21 7.68
C GLY A 89 -5.94 17.68 8.54
N ASN A 90 -6.22 16.98 9.63
CA ASN A 90 -7.29 17.37 10.56
C ASN A 90 -7.00 18.74 11.21
N VAL A 91 -5.76 18.97 11.67
CA VAL A 91 -5.36 20.27 12.26
C VAL A 91 -5.54 21.42 11.26
N GLY A 92 -5.11 21.20 9.99
CA GLY A 92 -5.33 22.19 8.92
C GLY A 92 -6.81 22.49 8.66
N ASN A 93 -7.63 21.46 8.61
CA ASN A 93 -9.07 21.57 8.41
C ASN A 93 -9.77 22.26 9.60
N ILE A 94 -9.40 21.92 10.82
CA ILE A 94 -9.92 22.54 12.05
C ILE A 94 -9.52 24.02 12.11
N ALA A 95 -8.30 24.36 11.71
CA ALA A 95 -7.83 25.74 11.67
C ALA A 95 -8.67 26.63 10.72
N ILE A 96 -9.22 26.06 9.62
CA ILE A 96 -10.15 26.76 8.74
C ILE A 96 -11.44 27.11 9.50
N PHE A 97 -11.99 26.17 10.25
CA PHE A 97 -13.18 26.38 11.06
C PHE A 97 -12.95 27.38 12.19
N LEU A 98 -11.88 27.23 12.95
CA LEU A 98 -11.57 28.13 14.08
C LEU A 98 -11.31 29.58 13.62
N ARG A 99 -10.70 29.77 12.45
CA ARG A 99 -10.57 31.11 11.84
C ARG A 99 -11.91 31.68 11.38
N PHE A 100 -12.84 30.85 10.92
CA PHE A 100 -14.19 31.27 10.58
C PHE A 100 -14.97 31.67 11.85
N MET A 101 -14.78 30.95 12.96
CA MET A 101 -15.42 31.27 14.25
C MET A 101 -14.96 32.62 14.83
N ALA A 102 -13.76 33.05 14.50
CA ALA A 102 -13.13 34.27 15.03
C ALA A 102 -13.24 34.36 16.57
N ASP A 103 -14.09 35.26 17.09
CA ASP A 103 -14.26 35.50 18.54
C ASP A 103 -15.43 34.70 19.14
N ILE A 104 -16.10 33.86 18.36
CA ILE A 104 -17.23 33.07 18.85
C ILE A 104 -16.68 31.88 19.67
N SER A 105 -17.15 31.74 20.92
CA SER A 105 -16.78 30.62 21.77
C SER A 105 -17.28 29.27 21.20
N LEU A 106 -16.49 28.20 21.39
CA LEU A 106 -16.90 26.83 20.98
C LEU A 106 -18.18 26.36 21.70
N SER A 107 -18.45 26.89 22.89
CA SER A 107 -19.67 26.61 23.65
C SER A 107 -20.94 27.27 23.06
N GLU A 108 -20.77 28.27 22.21
CA GLU A 108 -21.85 29.05 21.59
C GLU A 108 -22.20 28.61 20.17
N ILE A 109 -21.63 27.46 19.71
CA ILE A 109 -21.93 26.91 18.39
C ILE A 109 -23.43 26.54 18.32
N GLN A 110 -24.13 27.11 17.35
CA GLN A 110 -25.56 26.86 17.08
C GLN A 110 -25.74 26.31 15.64
N VAL A 111 -26.93 25.83 15.35
CA VAL A 111 -27.28 25.37 13.98
C VAL A 111 -27.08 26.48 12.95
N THR A 112 -27.34 27.74 13.33
CA THR A 112 -27.08 28.92 12.49
C THR A 112 -25.61 29.11 12.17
N THR A 113 -24.68 28.81 13.12
CA THR A 113 -23.24 28.82 12.89
C THR A 113 -22.87 27.81 11.84
N VAL A 114 -23.46 26.62 11.88
CA VAL A 114 -23.20 25.53 10.91
C VAL A 114 -23.67 25.93 9.51
N SER A 115 -24.87 26.52 9.38
CA SER A 115 -25.37 27.00 8.09
C SER A 115 -24.45 28.06 7.49
N ARG A 116 -24.00 29.04 8.28
CA ARG A 116 -23.07 30.09 7.87
C ARG A 116 -21.71 29.49 7.48
N PHE A 117 -21.21 28.47 8.19
CA PHE A 117 -19.98 27.80 7.84
C PHE A 117 -20.11 27.02 6.54
N LYS A 118 -21.24 26.35 6.30
CA LYS A 118 -21.52 25.71 5.02
C LYS A 118 -21.45 26.71 3.87
N GLU A 119 -22.14 27.85 3.96
CA GLU A 119 -22.08 28.91 2.96
C GLU A 119 -20.64 29.44 2.76
N TYR A 120 -19.88 29.60 3.84
CA TYR A 120 -18.48 30.00 3.76
C TYR A 120 -17.66 29.01 2.96
N LEU A 121 -17.78 27.69 3.20
CA LEU A 121 -17.08 26.66 2.45
C LEU A 121 -17.49 26.64 0.97
N ASP A 122 -18.78 26.83 0.69
CA ASP A 122 -19.31 26.83 -0.68
C ASP A 122 -18.76 28.02 -1.50
N ARG A 123 -18.57 29.19 -0.86
CA ARG A 123 -18.01 30.39 -1.51
C ARG A 123 -16.49 30.34 -1.71
N LYS A 124 -15.75 29.53 -0.92
CA LYS A 124 -14.27 29.48 -0.96
C LYS A 124 -13.70 28.69 -2.13
N GLY A 125 -14.51 28.07 -2.97
CA GLY A 125 -14.05 27.32 -4.14
C GLY A 125 -13.34 25.99 -3.82
N TYR A 126 -13.46 25.48 -2.59
CA TYR A 126 -12.92 24.15 -2.26
C TYR A 126 -13.65 23.06 -3.04
N SER A 127 -12.92 22.01 -3.46
CA SER A 127 -13.53 20.82 -4.02
C SER A 127 -14.50 20.17 -3.04
N GLU A 128 -15.52 19.47 -3.54
CA GLU A 128 -16.50 18.78 -2.70
C GLU A 128 -15.85 17.82 -1.70
N SER A 129 -14.82 17.09 -2.14
CA SER A 129 -14.02 16.20 -1.29
C SER A 129 -13.29 16.96 -0.18
N SER A 130 -12.75 18.16 -0.48
CA SER A 130 -12.09 19.00 0.53
C SER A 130 -13.11 19.52 1.55
N ARG A 131 -14.29 20.02 1.08
CA ARG A 131 -15.38 20.45 1.97
C ARG A 131 -15.85 19.34 2.89
N SER A 132 -16.03 18.13 2.34
CA SER A 132 -16.39 16.93 3.09
C SER A 132 -15.34 16.60 4.17
N SER A 133 -14.06 16.71 3.85
CA SER A 133 -12.96 16.46 4.78
C SER A 133 -12.88 17.49 5.90
N ILE A 134 -13.09 18.77 5.58
CA ILE A 134 -13.15 19.87 6.56
C ILE A 134 -14.30 19.64 7.53
N TRP A 135 -15.49 19.35 7.00
CA TRP A 135 -16.69 19.12 7.80
C TRP A 135 -16.52 17.97 8.79
N SER A 136 -16.01 16.83 8.29
CA SER A 136 -15.78 15.66 9.12
C SER A 136 -14.72 15.91 10.20
N ALA A 137 -13.66 16.65 9.88
CA ALA A 137 -12.62 16.98 10.85
C ALA A 137 -13.15 17.85 11.99
N VAL A 138 -14.01 18.82 11.70
CA VAL A 138 -14.66 19.68 12.71
C VAL A 138 -15.56 18.85 13.62
N GLY A 139 -16.41 17.98 13.06
CA GLY A 139 -17.27 17.10 13.85
C GLY A 139 -16.47 16.20 14.82
N VAL A 140 -15.39 15.61 14.33
CA VAL A 140 -14.51 14.78 15.17
C VAL A 140 -13.81 15.62 16.25
N PHE A 141 -13.37 16.83 15.91
CA PHE A 141 -12.76 17.76 16.86
C PHE A 141 -13.69 18.10 18.01
N LEU A 142 -14.90 18.56 17.72
CA LEU A 142 -15.88 18.95 18.75
C LEU A 142 -16.22 17.76 19.66
N ASN A 143 -16.42 16.56 19.11
CA ASN A 143 -16.69 15.38 19.92
C ASN A 143 -15.51 15.05 20.85
N ARG A 144 -14.28 15.03 20.34
CA ARG A 144 -13.11 14.69 21.15
C ARG A 144 -12.80 15.73 22.22
N MET A 145 -12.99 17.00 21.90
CA MET A 145 -12.78 18.08 22.88
C MET A 145 -13.89 18.14 23.93
N SER A 146 -15.13 17.81 23.57
CA SER A 146 -16.20 17.64 24.54
C SER A 146 -15.87 16.55 25.57
N ASP A 147 -15.33 15.42 25.12
CA ASP A 147 -14.91 14.32 25.99
C ASP A 147 -13.70 14.73 26.87
N PHE A 148 -12.70 15.38 26.30
CA PHE A 148 -11.48 15.81 26.98
C PHE A 148 -11.74 16.88 28.04
N GLU A 149 -12.46 17.94 27.68
CA GLU A 149 -12.80 19.02 28.59
C GLU A 149 -13.89 18.64 29.62
N LYS A 150 -14.51 17.45 29.48
CA LYS A 150 -15.70 17.04 30.28
C LYS A 150 -16.83 18.07 30.22
N MET A 151 -16.89 18.78 29.13
CA MET A 151 -17.93 19.81 28.85
C MET A 151 -18.79 19.32 27.69
N LYS A 152 -20.07 19.64 27.73
CA LYS A 152 -20.96 19.40 26.58
C LYS A 152 -20.73 20.50 25.55
N LEU A 153 -19.77 20.28 24.62
CA LEU A 153 -19.66 21.13 23.46
C LEU A 153 -20.75 20.76 22.44
N PRO A 154 -21.50 21.74 21.93
CA PRO A 154 -22.48 21.46 20.89
C PRO A 154 -21.75 20.92 19.66
N ASN A 155 -22.25 19.82 19.11
CA ASN A 155 -21.74 19.31 17.87
C ASN A 155 -22.84 19.09 16.83
N PRO A 156 -23.27 20.13 16.13
CA PRO A 156 -24.27 20.03 15.08
C PRO A 156 -23.70 19.53 13.74
N PHE A 157 -22.41 19.12 13.67
CA PHE A 157 -21.76 18.59 12.48
C PHE A 157 -21.95 17.07 12.29
N TYR A 158 -22.99 16.47 12.84
CA TYR A 158 -23.23 15.02 12.78
C TYR A 158 -23.57 14.52 11.38
N ASN A 159 -24.18 15.32 10.53
CA ASN A 159 -24.45 15.00 9.13
C ASN A 159 -23.51 15.77 8.21
N ASN A 160 -22.78 15.06 7.38
CA ASN A 160 -21.94 15.70 6.37
C ASN A 160 -22.77 15.99 5.11
N PRO A 161 -23.03 17.25 4.75
CA PRO A 161 -23.83 17.60 3.59
C PRO A 161 -23.10 17.39 2.26
N TYR A 162 -21.78 17.14 2.30
CA TYR A 162 -20.96 16.98 1.12
C TYR A 162 -20.76 15.50 0.83
N GLN A 163 -21.33 15.03 -0.27
CA GLN A 163 -21.10 13.67 -0.75
C GLN A 163 -19.92 13.69 -1.71
N SER A 164 -18.84 13.03 -1.34
CA SER A 164 -17.71 12.82 -2.22
C SER A 164 -18.15 11.90 -3.36
N LYS A 165 -18.65 12.46 -4.45
CA LYS A 165 -18.80 11.70 -5.71
C LYS A 165 -17.41 11.33 -6.17
N ARG A 166 -17.06 10.05 -6.10
CA ARG A 166 -15.83 9.55 -6.68
C ARG A 166 -16.00 9.60 -8.20
N LEU A 167 -15.36 10.58 -8.85
CA LEU A 167 -15.19 10.56 -10.29
C LEU A 167 -14.24 9.39 -10.60
N VAL A 168 -14.80 8.33 -11.15
CA VAL A 168 -14.09 7.06 -11.33
C VAL A 168 -13.24 7.07 -12.58
N ASP A 169 -13.70 7.74 -13.62
CA ASP A 169 -13.11 7.70 -14.97
C ASP A 169 -11.71 8.34 -15.06
N GLN A 170 -11.34 9.23 -14.16
CA GLN A 170 -10.03 9.91 -14.17
C GLN A 170 -8.87 9.09 -13.56
N LYS A 171 -9.13 7.88 -13.06
CA LYS A 171 -8.12 7.11 -12.33
C LYS A 171 -7.44 6.04 -13.15
N TYR A 172 -7.95 5.74 -14.32
CA TYR A 172 -7.40 4.76 -15.24
C TYR A 172 -6.50 5.45 -16.26
N ILE A 173 -5.35 4.87 -16.59
CA ILE A 173 -4.52 5.31 -17.70
C ILE A 173 -5.12 4.69 -18.96
N PRO A 174 -5.58 5.47 -19.96
CA PRO A 174 -6.09 4.93 -21.19
C PRO A 174 -5.07 4.00 -21.86
N GLU A 175 -5.54 2.94 -22.52
CA GLU A 175 -4.67 1.95 -23.15
C GLU A 175 -3.74 2.59 -24.19
N TYR A 176 -4.24 3.54 -24.97
CA TYR A 176 -3.45 4.31 -25.92
C TYR A 176 -2.27 5.05 -25.26
N VAL A 177 -2.49 5.67 -24.10
CA VAL A 177 -1.44 6.34 -23.30
C VAL A 177 -0.49 5.31 -22.69
N ALA A 178 -1.00 4.20 -22.17
CA ALA A 178 -0.18 3.13 -21.59
C ALA A 178 0.80 2.57 -22.63
N LYS A 179 0.36 2.34 -23.89
CA LYS A 179 1.23 1.88 -24.97
C LYS A 179 2.35 2.88 -25.30
N GLN A 180 2.05 4.18 -25.29
CA GLN A 180 3.08 5.22 -25.48
C GLN A 180 4.11 5.17 -24.36
N LEU A 181 3.65 5.12 -23.09
CA LEU A 181 4.54 5.07 -21.94
C LEU A 181 5.38 3.78 -21.91
N ASP A 182 4.77 2.62 -22.17
CA ASP A 182 5.48 1.33 -22.21
C ASP A 182 6.63 1.38 -23.22
N ARG A 183 6.39 1.96 -24.43
CA ARG A 183 7.44 2.14 -25.45
C ARG A 183 8.54 3.11 -24.98
N ILE A 184 8.16 4.24 -24.40
CA ILE A 184 9.10 5.27 -23.92
C ILE A 184 10.02 4.69 -22.83
N PHE A 185 9.45 3.95 -21.87
CA PHE A 185 10.22 3.40 -20.75
C PHE A 185 11.01 2.12 -21.09
N MET A 186 10.88 1.60 -22.31
CA MET A 186 11.82 0.60 -22.86
C MET A 186 13.10 1.23 -23.43
N GLU A 187 13.12 2.53 -23.69
CA GLU A 187 14.28 3.23 -24.22
C GLU A 187 15.38 3.41 -23.17
N GLU A 188 16.65 3.33 -23.60
CA GLU A 188 17.80 3.36 -22.69
C GLU A 188 18.21 4.75 -22.22
N ASP A 189 17.77 5.82 -22.91
CA ASP A 189 18.13 7.19 -22.54
C ASP A 189 17.36 7.73 -21.33
N ILE A 190 16.40 6.95 -20.79
CA ILE A 190 15.72 7.25 -19.54
C ILE A 190 16.54 6.68 -18.36
N PRO A 191 16.78 7.48 -17.29
CA PRO A 191 17.53 7.03 -16.13
C PRO A 191 16.98 5.70 -15.56
N VAL A 192 17.88 4.75 -15.24
CA VAL A 192 17.53 3.42 -14.74
C VAL A 192 16.54 3.46 -13.58
N ILE A 193 16.74 4.38 -12.64
CA ILE A 193 15.82 4.56 -11.51
C ILE A 193 14.37 4.82 -11.96
N MET A 194 14.19 5.61 -13.02
CA MET A 194 12.85 5.93 -13.53
C MET A 194 12.26 4.75 -14.30
N ARG A 195 13.06 4.04 -15.08
CA ARG A 195 12.67 2.80 -15.78
C ARG A 195 12.25 1.73 -14.76
N CYS A 196 13.08 1.51 -13.74
CA CYS A 196 12.81 0.53 -12.68
C CYS A 196 11.51 0.87 -11.91
N ILE A 197 11.33 2.12 -11.48
CA ILE A 197 10.10 2.56 -10.78
C ILE A 197 8.87 2.43 -11.69
N TYR A 198 8.98 2.84 -12.96
CA TYR A 198 7.89 2.72 -13.91
C TYR A 198 7.43 1.26 -14.06
N TRP A 199 8.33 0.33 -14.36
CA TRP A 199 7.99 -1.07 -14.57
C TRP A 199 7.50 -1.77 -13.29
N LEU A 200 8.04 -1.41 -12.12
CA LEU A 200 7.50 -1.87 -10.84
C LEU A 200 6.05 -1.42 -10.64
N LEU A 201 5.74 -0.15 -10.90
CA LEU A 201 4.37 0.37 -10.79
C LEU A 201 3.43 -0.20 -11.87
N ARG A 202 3.95 -0.40 -13.08
CA ARG A 202 3.19 -0.90 -14.23
C ARG A 202 2.80 -2.36 -14.06
N LEU A 203 3.72 -3.18 -13.60
CA LEU A 203 3.55 -4.63 -13.47
C LEU A 203 2.99 -5.05 -12.10
N ILE A 204 3.26 -4.29 -11.04
CA ILE A 204 2.87 -4.65 -9.67
C ILE A 204 1.94 -3.60 -9.09
N PRO A 205 0.66 -3.92 -8.75
CA PRO A 205 -0.32 -2.94 -8.26
C PRO A 205 0.02 -2.47 -6.84
N SER A 206 1.13 -1.75 -6.71
CA SER A 206 1.67 -1.25 -5.45
C SER A 206 1.38 0.24 -5.26
N ARG A 207 1.47 0.72 -4.01
CA ARG A 207 1.52 2.16 -3.75
C ARG A 207 2.94 2.66 -4.00
N ILE A 208 3.07 3.88 -4.52
CA ILE A 208 4.40 4.47 -4.73
C ILE A 208 5.27 4.46 -3.46
N SER A 209 4.68 4.67 -2.28
CA SER A 209 5.41 4.62 -1.01
C SER A 209 5.92 3.22 -0.65
N GLU A 210 5.27 2.17 -1.13
CA GLU A 210 5.71 0.77 -0.96
C GLU A 210 6.93 0.51 -1.86
N ILE A 211 6.87 0.92 -3.11
CA ILE A 211 7.99 0.83 -4.06
C ILE A 211 9.19 1.64 -3.55
N LEU A 212 8.99 2.93 -3.24
CA LEU A 212 10.08 3.80 -2.79
C LEU A 212 10.68 3.39 -1.42
N GLY A 213 9.98 2.56 -0.65
CA GLY A 213 10.47 2.01 0.61
C GLY A 213 11.26 0.71 0.48
N MET A 214 11.44 0.18 -0.73
CA MET A 214 12.19 -1.06 -0.95
C MET A 214 13.67 -0.90 -0.58
N LYS A 215 14.24 -1.99 -0.07
CA LYS A 215 15.65 -2.06 0.31
C LYS A 215 16.48 -2.67 -0.81
N ILE A 216 17.81 -2.49 -0.76
CA ILE A 216 18.73 -3.06 -1.74
C ILE A 216 18.57 -4.59 -1.82
N GLU A 217 18.35 -5.27 -0.69
CA GLU A 217 18.21 -6.73 -0.63
C GLU A 217 16.78 -7.22 -1.00
N CYS A 218 15.98 -6.39 -1.66
CA CYS A 218 14.58 -6.71 -1.97
C CYS A 218 14.39 -7.85 -2.97
N LEU A 219 15.39 -8.19 -3.76
CA LEU A 219 15.32 -9.24 -4.78
C LEU A 219 16.24 -10.39 -4.40
N LYS A 220 15.69 -11.61 -4.27
CA LYS A 220 16.47 -12.81 -3.94
C LYS A 220 16.14 -13.94 -4.89
N PRO A 221 17.14 -14.70 -5.36
CA PRO A 221 16.89 -15.92 -6.13
C PRO A 221 16.22 -16.97 -5.25
N PHE A 222 15.30 -17.72 -5.81
CA PHE A 222 14.60 -18.81 -5.14
C PHE A 222 14.14 -19.84 -6.19
N ASP A 223 14.65 -21.05 -6.15
CA ASP A 223 14.24 -22.20 -6.97
C ASP A 223 14.04 -21.87 -8.47
N GLY A 224 15.08 -21.33 -9.12
CA GLY A 224 15.03 -20.93 -10.53
C GLY A 224 14.21 -19.69 -10.85
N HIS A 225 13.58 -19.09 -9.85
CA HIS A 225 12.80 -17.84 -9.91
C HIS A 225 13.45 -16.76 -9.04
N TYR A 226 12.81 -15.63 -8.95
CA TYR A 226 13.18 -14.56 -8.01
C TYR A 226 12.01 -14.19 -7.12
N CYS A 227 12.30 -13.97 -5.84
CA CYS A 227 11.36 -13.39 -4.89
C CYS A 227 11.64 -11.90 -4.69
N LEU A 228 10.65 -11.08 -4.95
CA LEU A 228 10.70 -9.64 -4.72
C LEU A 228 9.95 -9.29 -3.43
N PHE A 229 10.64 -8.63 -2.50
CA PHE A 229 10.09 -8.24 -1.20
C PHE A 229 9.69 -6.76 -1.22
N ILE A 230 8.40 -6.49 -1.03
CA ILE A 230 7.83 -5.14 -1.04
C ILE A 230 7.27 -4.80 0.35
N PRO A 231 7.76 -3.73 1.01
CA PRO A 231 7.30 -3.36 2.34
C PRO A 231 5.95 -2.65 2.32
N MET A 232 5.08 -2.96 3.29
CA MET A 232 3.75 -2.38 3.44
C MET A 232 3.56 -1.81 4.85
N TRP A 233 3.14 -0.54 4.94
CA TRP A 233 2.94 0.14 6.23
C TRP A 233 1.48 0.46 6.56
N LYS A 234 0.62 0.58 5.55
CA LYS A 234 -0.74 1.10 5.77
C LYS A 234 -1.60 0.20 6.67
N GLN A 235 -1.30 -1.08 6.73
CA GLN A 235 -2.10 -2.07 7.44
C GLN A 235 -1.68 -2.27 8.90
N ASN A 236 -0.53 -1.75 9.30
CA ASN A 236 0.04 -1.94 10.65
C ASN A 236 0.18 -0.64 11.46
N GLY A 237 -0.70 0.33 11.23
CA GLY A 237 -0.65 1.64 11.91
C GLY A 237 0.26 2.66 11.24
N GLY A 238 1.03 2.26 10.23
CA GLY A 238 1.79 3.17 9.37
C GLY A 238 3.16 3.61 9.87
N TYR A 239 3.59 3.20 11.06
CA TYR A 239 4.87 3.56 11.69
C TYR A 239 5.59 2.39 12.36
N LYS A 240 4.98 1.21 12.36
CA LYS A 240 5.59 -0.03 12.84
C LYS A 240 6.42 -0.66 11.73
N GLU A 241 7.16 -1.72 12.08
CA GLU A 241 7.84 -2.53 11.10
C GLU A 241 6.90 -2.92 9.95
N PRO A 242 7.34 -2.77 8.69
CA PRO A 242 6.49 -3.08 7.56
C PRO A 242 6.19 -4.58 7.49
N ILE A 243 4.98 -4.92 7.09
CA ILE A 243 4.66 -6.28 6.66
C ILE A 243 5.26 -6.46 5.28
N MET A 244 6.07 -7.51 5.08
CA MET A 244 6.68 -7.79 3.79
C MET A 244 5.73 -8.60 2.91
N ARG A 245 5.48 -8.09 1.71
CA ARG A 245 4.78 -8.81 0.65
C ARG A 245 5.81 -9.42 -0.29
N THR A 246 5.69 -10.72 -0.56
CA THR A 246 6.55 -11.44 -1.47
C THR A 246 5.87 -11.61 -2.83
N ILE A 247 6.56 -11.25 -3.90
CA ILE A 247 6.12 -11.44 -5.27
C ILE A 247 7.11 -12.38 -5.96
N HIS A 248 6.61 -13.47 -6.52
CA HIS A 248 7.43 -14.38 -7.33
C HIS A 248 7.53 -13.86 -8.76
N ILE A 249 8.74 -13.77 -9.29
CA ILE A 249 9.04 -13.27 -10.62
C ILE A 249 9.84 -14.34 -11.38
N GLU A 250 9.31 -14.79 -12.51
CA GLU A 250 10.03 -15.68 -13.42
C GLU A 250 11.07 -14.90 -14.24
N ASN A 251 12.26 -15.48 -14.41
CA ASN A 251 13.32 -14.86 -15.20
C ASN A 251 13.12 -15.12 -16.70
N LYS A 252 11.99 -14.65 -17.22
CA LYS A 252 11.60 -14.76 -18.65
C LYS A 252 10.90 -13.49 -19.09
N GLU A 253 11.04 -13.10 -20.36
CA GLU A 253 10.35 -11.97 -20.98
C GLU A 253 10.36 -10.70 -20.09
N MET A 254 9.20 -10.13 -19.81
CA MET A 254 9.07 -8.94 -18.94
C MET A 254 9.53 -9.18 -17.51
N GLY A 255 9.49 -10.44 -17.03
CA GLY A 255 10.04 -10.79 -15.73
C GLY A 255 11.55 -10.68 -15.71
N GLY A 256 12.21 -11.21 -16.73
CA GLY A 256 13.66 -11.05 -16.91
C GLY A 256 14.06 -9.59 -17.05
N HIS A 257 13.33 -8.81 -17.81
CA HIS A 257 13.54 -7.36 -17.94
C HIS A 257 13.44 -6.63 -16.60
N LEU A 258 12.38 -6.88 -15.82
CA LEU A 258 12.22 -6.28 -14.51
C LEU A 258 13.31 -6.69 -13.53
N ILE A 259 13.70 -7.97 -13.52
CA ILE A 259 14.80 -8.49 -12.68
C ILE A 259 16.10 -7.76 -13.04
N ALA A 260 16.44 -7.65 -14.33
CA ALA A 260 17.64 -6.95 -14.79
C ALA A 260 17.66 -5.48 -14.36
N LEU A 261 16.53 -4.77 -14.50
CA LEU A 261 16.40 -3.36 -14.06
C LEU A 261 16.57 -3.22 -12.54
N ILE A 262 16.01 -4.14 -11.75
CA ILE A 262 16.19 -4.11 -10.29
C ILE A 262 17.63 -4.36 -9.93
N GLN A 263 18.31 -5.33 -10.57
CA GLN A 263 19.71 -5.62 -10.32
C GLN A 263 20.63 -4.46 -10.72
N GLU A 264 20.38 -3.82 -11.86
CA GLU A 264 21.10 -2.61 -12.27
C GLU A 264 20.91 -1.48 -11.25
N GLN A 265 19.68 -1.25 -10.79
CA GLN A 265 19.40 -0.27 -9.76
C GLN A 265 20.04 -0.62 -8.40
N GLN A 266 20.12 -1.90 -8.05
CA GLN A 266 20.86 -2.37 -6.85
C GLN A 266 22.35 -2.01 -6.92
N ILE A 267 23.00 -2.26 -8.07
CA ILE A 267 24.41 -1.92 -8.29
C ILE A 267 24.64 -0.42 -8.14
N MET A 268 23.80 0.39 -8.79
CA MET A 268 23.87 1.84 -8.70
C MET A 268 23.63 2.33 -7.26
N ALA A 269 22.59 1.81 -6.60
CA ALA A 269 22.27 2.17 -5.22
C ALA A 269 23.42 1.83 -4.26
N MET A 270 24.05 0.66 -4.42
CA MET A 270 25.23 0.28 -3.62
C MET A 270 26.40 1.27 -3.79
N SER A 271 26.66 1.72 -5.01
CA SER A 271 27.73 2.71 -5.28
C SER A 271 27.47 4.09 -4.64
N TYR A 272 26.24 4.39 -4.28
CA TYR A 272 25.87 5.69 -3.69
C TYR A 272 25.78 5.69 -2.17
N GLN A 273 25.89 4.53 -1.49
CA GLN A 273 25.70 4.42 -0.04
C GLN A 273 26.64 5.32 0.77
N CYS A 274 27.92 5.42 0.34
CA CYS A 274 28.91 6.26 1.03
C CYS A 274 28.62 7.77 0.98
N TYR A 275 27.75 8.21 0.09
CA TYR A 275 27.34 9.62 -0.04
C TYR A 275 26.04 9.93 0.70
N LEU A 276 25.40 8.93 1.29
CA LEU A 276 24.12 9.08 2.01
C LEU A 276 24.34 9.16 3.51
N SER A 277 23.47 9.90 4.22
CA SER A 277 23.41 9.82 5.66
C SER A 277 23.03 8.40 6.11
N GLU A 278 23.49 7.99 7.29
CA GLU A 278 23.28 6.66 7.86
C GLU A 278 21.80 6.22 7.80
N GLU A 279 20.90 7.14 8.13
CA GLU A 279 19.45 6.91 8.11
C GLU A 279 18.88 6.58 6.71
N LYS A 280 19.59 6.99 5.65
CA LYS A 280 19.17 6.79 4.23
C LYS A 280 19.87 5.61 3.56
N GLN A 281 20.83 5.00 4.22
CA GLN A 281 21.53 3.83 3.69
C GLN A 281 20.61 2.61 3.58
N GLY A 282 20.94 1.70 2.67
CA GLY A 282 20.16 0.49 2.39
C GLY A 282 18.91 0.71 1.52
N ALA A 283 18.61 1.94 1.08
CA ALA A 283 17.49 2.20 0.18
C ALA A 283 17.81 1.77 -1.26
N LEU A 284 16.90 1.02 -1.90
CA LEU A 284 17.04 0.62 -3.32
C LEU A 284 17.08 1.83 -4.24
N PHE A 285 16.24 2.83 -3.99
CA PHE A 285 16.11 4.01 -4.87
C PHE A 285 16.99 5.17 -4.39
N ALA A 286 18.22 4.85 -3.97
CA ALA A 286 19.29 5.81 -3.88
C ALA A 286 19.70 6.25 -5.29
N TYR A 287 19.93 7.55 -5.48
CA TYR A 287 20.24 8.10 -6.79
C TYR A 287 21.20 9.30 -6.70
N ARG A 288 21.91 9.53 -7.79
CA ARG A 288 22.59 10.78 -8.09
C ARG A 288 21.60 11.68 -8.82
N SER A 289 21.42 12.92 -8.37
CA SER A 289 20.46 13.86 -8.97
C SER A 289 20.71 14.04 -10.45
N GLN A 290 19.66 13.94 -11.24
CA GLN A 290 19.68 14.17 -12.70
C GLN A 290 18.61 15.17 -13.06
N ILE A 291 18.99 16.12 -13.90
CA ILE A 291 18.11 17.18 -14.39
C ILE A 291 17.98 17.02 -15.89
N LEU A 292 16.77 17.05 -16.40
CA LEU A 292 16.50 17.08 -17.82
C LEU A 292 16.50 18.54 -18.29
N GLN A 293 17.52 18.91 -19.11
CA GLN A 293 17.63 20.25 -19.71
C GLN A 293 17.84 20.10 -21.21
N ASN A 294 17.06 20.84 -21.99
CA ASN A 294 17.13 20.84 -23.45
C ASN A 294 17.12 19.44 -24.08
N GLY A 295 16.34 18.53 -23.50
CA GLY A 295 16.23 17.14 -23.97
C GLY A 295 17.39 16.23 -23.58
N VAL A 296 18.34 16.67 -22.77
CA VAL A 296 19.50 15.88 -22.31
C VAL A 296 19.48 15.74 -20.81
N TRP A 297 19.86 14.56 -20.29
CA TRP A 297 20.00 14.29 -18.87
C TRP A 297 21.37 14.72 -18.36
N TYR A 298 21.41 15.66 -17.42
CA TYR A 298 22.62 16.10 -16.73
C TYR A 298 22.67 15.57 -15.30
N SER A 299 23.80 14.98 -14.91
CA SER A 299 24.03 14.52 -13.54
C SER A 299 24.63 15.61 -12.68
N GLU A 300 24.01 15.87 -11.53
CA GLU A 300 24.54 16.76 -10.48
C GLU A 300 25.39 15.99 -9.47
N ASN A 301 26.26 16.67 -8.73
CA ASN A 301 27.00 16.05 -7.64
C ASN A 301 26.21 16.05 -6.31
N ARG A 302 24.97 15.57 -6.38
CA ARG A 302 24.02 15.51 -5.26
C ARG A 302 23.40 14.13 -5.20
N TYR A 303 23.52 13.48 -4.04
CA TYR A 303 23.01 12.14 -3.77
C TYR A 303 21.84 12.19 -2.79
N SER A 304 20.83 11.39 -2.99
CA SER A 304 19.66 11.30 -2.11
C SER A 304 18.90 9.98 -2.35
N VAL A 305 17.86 9.75 -1.54
CA VAL A 305 16.86 8.69 -1.77
C VAL A 305 15.65 9.31 -2.45
N ALA A 306 15.13 8.63 -3.47
CA ALA A 306 14.01 9.11 -4.25
C ALA A 306 12.77 9.33 -3.38
N SER A 307 12.16 10.50 -3.51
CA SER A 307 10.91 10.87 -2.84
C SER A 307 9.78 10.98 -3.87
N TRP A 308 8.53 10.92 -3.41
CA TRP A 308 7.39 11.05 -4.32
C TRP A 308 7.41 12.38 -5.12
N PRO A 309 7.68 13.55 -4.53
CA PRO A 309 7.76 14.80 -5.33
C PRO A 309 8.81 14.73 -6.44
N TYR A 310 9.98 14.14 -6.16
CA TYR A 310 11.01 13.95 -7.19
C TYR A 310 10.51 13.07 -8.33
N ILE A 311 9.93 11.91 -8.02
CA ILE A 311 9.41 10.99 -9.05
C ILE A 311 8.26 11.63 -9.84
N SER A 312 7.36 12.35 -9.18
CA SER A 312 6.27 13.06 -9.85
C SER A 312 6.78 14.12 -10.82
N TYR A 313 7.81 14.86 -10.42
CA TYR A 313 8.46 15.84 -11.28
C TYR A 313 9.10 15.17 -12.50
N GLN A 314 9.85 14.12 -12.31
CA GLN A 314 10.52 13.40 -13.41
C GLN A 314 9.52 12.75 -14.37
N LEU A 315 8.46 12.09 -13.85
CA LEU A 315 7.40 11.54 -14.71
C LEU A 315 6.76 12.62 -15.59
N LYS A 316 6.48 13.80 -15.00
CA LYS A 316 5.95 14.93 -15.77
C LYS A 316 6.92 15.43 -16.83
N ALA A 317 8.20 15.51 -16.51
CA ALA A 317 9.25 15.92 -17.45
C ALA A 317 9.38 14.92 -18.62
N ILE A 318 9.33 13.62 -18.34
CA ILE A 318 9.35 12.54 -19.34
C ILE A 318 8.11 12.62 -20.24
N CYS A 319 6.90 12.70 -19.66
CA CYS A 319 5.67 12.80 -20.46
C CYS A 319 5.73 13.98 -21.43
N ARG A 320 6.24 15.13 -21.00
CA ARG A 320 6.39 16.30 -21.85
C ARG A 320 7.48 16.16 -22.91
N ARG A 321 8.63 15.58 -22.54
CA ARG A 321 9.74 15.35 -23.48
C ARG A 321 9.32 14.51 -24.68
N TYR A 322 8.54 13.45 -24.41
CA TYR A 322 8.11 12.49 -25.42
C TYR A 322 6.71 12.79 -25.98
N ASP A 323 6.17 13.98 -25.65
CA ASP A 323 4.86 14.45 -26.14
C ASP A 323 3.75 13.41 -25.94
N VAL A 324 3.63 12.87 -24.73
CA VAL A 324 2.60 11.89 -24.38
C VAL A 324 1.23 12.56 -24.45
N ARG A 325 0.34 12.02 -25.28
CA ARG A 325 -0.99 12.58 -25.52
C ARG A 325 -2.09 11.56 -25.30
N ASP A 326 -3.27 12.03 -24.91
CA ASP A 326 -4.47 11.22 -24.88
C ASP A 326 -5.08 11.03 -26.28
N GLU A 327 -6.20 10.31 -26.36
CA GLU A 327 -6.93 10.06 -27.63
C GLU A 327 -7.46 11.32 -28.30
N ASN A 328 -7.61 12.42 -27.55
CA ASN A 328 -8.05 13.72 -28.05
C ASN A 328 -6.88 14.60 -28.51
N GLY A 329 -5.64 14.13 -28.35
CA GLY A 329 -4.44 14.88 -28.67
C GLY A 329 -4.01 15.87 -27.58
N GLU A 330 -4.63 15.84 -26.38
CA GLU A 330 -4.27 16.67 -25.25
C GLU A 330 -3.04 16.13 -24.51
N GLU A 331 -2.20 17.03 -23.94
CA GLU A 331 -1.03 16.63 -23.13
C GLU A 331 -1.48 15.76 -21.94
N TYR A 332 -0.90 14.57 -21.79
CA TYR A 332 -1.22 13.66 -20.72
C TYR A 332 -0.06 13.49 -19.76
N VAL A 333 -0.35 13.67 -18.46
CA VAL A 333 0.61 13.46 -17.38
C VAL A 333 0.11 12.38 -16.44
N VAL A 334 0.84 11.26 -16.42
CA VAL A 334 0.50 10.11 -15.57
C VAL A 334 0.82 10.38 -14.11
N THR A 335 0.00 9.82 -13.21
CA THR A 335 0.22 9.81 -11.76
C THR A 335 0.43 8.39 -11.22
N SER A 336 1.21 8.23 -10.15
CA SER A 336 1.48 6.91 -9.57
C SER A 336 0.22 6.17 -9.11
N HIS A 337 -0.82 6.89 -8.73
CA HIS A 337 -2.06 6.25 -8.28
C HIS A 337 -2.83 5.59 -9.42
N GLN A 338 -2.73 6.14 -10.62
CA GLN A 338 -3.33 5.58 -11.83
C GLN A 338 -2.75 4.20 -12.15
N PHE A 339 -1.43 3.99 -12.00
CA PHE A 339 -0.81 2.67 -12.19
C PHE A 339 -1.43 1.58 -11.32
N ARG A 340 -1.69 1.91 -10.05
CA ARG A 340 -2.35 0.96 -9.15
C ARG A 340 -3.79 0.65 -9.60
N HIS A 341 -4.52 1.65 -10.10
CA HIS A 341 -5.84 1.43 -10.68
C HIS A 341 -5.77 0.54 -11.93
N ASN A 342 -4.85 0.81 -12.85
CA ASN A 342 -4.63 -0.03 -14.02
C ASN A 342 -4.30 -1.47 -13.61
N GLY A 343 -3.33 -1.64 -12.70
CA GLY A 343 -2.92 -2.97 -12.27
C GLY A 343 -4.06 -3.79 -11.64
N VAL A 344 -5.04 -3.16 -10.99
CA VAL A 344 -6.25 -3.83 -10.49
C VAL A 344 -7.24 -4.09 -11.63
N THR A 345 -7.51 -3.09 -12.46
CA THR A 345 -8.47 -3.21 -13.57
C THR A 345 -8.02 -4.26 -14.59
N ASP A 346 -6.73 -4.26 -14.95
CA ASP A 346 -6.16 -5.23 -15.88
C ASP A 346 -6.31 -6.67 -15.37
N ARG A 347 -6.16 -6.88 -14.06
CA ARG A 347 -6.39 -8.19 -13.43
C ARG A 347 -7.85 -8.59 -13.39
N LEU A 348 -8.75 -7.64 -13.11
CA LEU A 348 -10.19 -7.91 -13.22
C LEU A 348 -10.56 -8.32 -14.65
N ARG A 349 -10.04 -7.61 -15.66
CA ARG A 349 -10.23 -7.96 -17.08
C ARG A 349 -9.62 -9.32 -17.42
N ALA A 350 -8.51 -9.67 -16.79
CA ALA A 350 -7.86 -10.97 -16.90
C ALA A 350 -8.59 -12.09 -16.14
N GLY A 351 -9.72 -11.79 -15.47
CA GLY A 351 -10.54 -12.76 -14.75
C GLY A 351 -10.06 -13.12 -13.35
N PHE A 352 -9.14 -12.36 -12.77
CA PHE A 352 -8.73 -12.55 -11.38
C PHE A 352 -9.87 -12.22 -10.42
N THR A 353 -10.05 -13.05 -9.40
CA THR A 353 -11.06 -12.85 -8.37
C THR A 353 -10.68 -11.69 -7.43
N LEU A 354 -11.66 -11.08 -6.79
CA LEU A 354 -11.41 -10.02 -5.80
C LEU A 354 -10.51 -10.46 -4.64
N PRO A 355 -10.62 -11.68 -4.08
CA PRO A 355 -9.69 -12.17 -3.07
C PRO A 355 -8.24 -12.22 -3.56
N GLN A 356 -7.99 -12.76 -4.76
CA GLN A 356 -6.65 -12.80 -5.37
C GLN A 356 -6.08 -11.39 -5.54
N ILE A 357 -6.88 -10.44 -6.03
CA ILE A 357 -6.45 -9.06 -6.18
C ILE A 357 -6.23 -8.40 -4.82
N ALA A 358 -7.05 -8.71 -3.80
CA ALA A 358 -6.87 -8.19 -2.45
C ALA A 358 -5.53 -8.63 -1.86
N GLU A 359 -5.14 -9.88 -2.03
CA GLU A 359 -3.84 -10.41 -1.63
C GLU A 359 -2.70 -9.70 -2.36
N MET A 360 -2.76 -9.64 -3.70
CA MET A 360 -1.75 -8.95 -4.52
C MET A 360 -1.58 -7.48 -4.18
N THR A 361 -2.65 -6.80 -3.81
CA THR A 361 -2.65 -5.36 -3.50
C THR A 361 -2.54 -5.08 -2.02
N ALA A 362 -2.51 -6.14 -1.20
CA ALA A 362 -2.52 -6.06 0.24
C ALA A 362 -3.69 -5.20 0.77
N HIS A 363 -4.92 -5.53 0.37
CA HIS A 363 -6.12 -4.98 0.96
C HIS A 363 -6.64 -5.91 2.07
N HIS A 364 -7.10 -5.34 3.18
CA HIS A 364 -7.89 -6.08 4.16
C HIS A 364 -9.31 -6.30 3.62
N GLY A 365 -9.52 -7.44 2.98
CA GLY A 365 -10.80 -7.83 2.41
C GLY A 365 -11.14 -7.16 1.07
N THR A 366 -12.22 -7.60 0.49
CA THR A 366 -12.65 -7.27 -0.88
C THR A 366 -13.59 -6.06 -0.96
N ALA A 367 -14.20 -5.64 0.16
CA ALA A 367 -15.22 -4.59 0.17
C ALA A 367 -14.74 -3.27 -0.46
N MET A 368 -13.47 -2.88 -0.21
CA MET A 368 -12.91 -1.65 -0.77
C MET A 368 -12.63 -1.78 -2.27
N LEU A 369 -12.22 -2.96 -2.73
CA LEU A 369 -12.06 -3.26 -4.15
C LEU A 369 -13.41 -3.25 -4.84
N TYR A 370 -14.41 -3.95 -4.28
CA TYR A 370 -15.77 -3.93 -4.80
C TYR A 370 -16.29 -2.49 -4.94
N ALA A 371 -16.26 -1.70 -3.88
CA ALA A 371 -16.74 -0.32 -3.92
C ALA A 371 -15.99 0.58 -4.92
N SER A 372 -14.73 0.27 -5.24
CA SER A 372 -13.91 1.06 -6.17
C SER A 372 -14.06 0.65 -7.62
N TYR A 373 -14.43 -0.60 -7.91
CA TYR A 373 -14.41 -1.19 -9.25
C TYR A 373 -15.75 -1.80 -9.69
N ALA A 374 -16.80 -1.79 -8.84
CA ALA A 374 -18.13 -2.32 -9.16
C ALA A 374 -18.73 -1.74 -10.46
N HIS A 375 -18.44 -0.45 -10.72
CA HIS A 375 -18.95 0.24 -11.91
C HIS A 375 -18.40 -0.30 -13.23
N LEU A 376 -17.29 -1.07 -13.19
CA LEU A 376 -16.70 -1.66 -14.39
C LEU A 376 -17.42 -2.92 -14.86
N ASN A 377 -18.32 -3.48 -14.04
CA ASN A 377 -19.05 -4.74 -14.30
C ASN A 377 -18.12 -5.91 -14.73
N LEU A 378 -16.89 -5.92 -14.20
CA LEU A 378 -15.84 -6.88 -14.53
C LEU A 378 -15.69 -7.99 -13.47
N PHE A 379 -16.66 -8.13 -12.56
CA PHE A 379 -16.61 -9.18 -11.55
C PHE A 379 -17.00 -10.54 -12.13
N PRO A 380 -16.36 -11.64 -11.69
CA PRO A 380 -16.60 -12.98 -12.20
C PRO A 380 -18.07 -13.42 -12.17
N GLU A 381 -18.87 -12.87 -11.26
CA GLU A 381 -20.31 -13.12 -11.14
C GLU A 381 -21.12 -12.60 -12.36
N THR A 382 -20.56 -11.66 -13.12
CA THR A 382 -21.16 -11.06 -14.32
C THR A 382 -20.49 -11.50 -15.61
N ILE A 383 -19.35 -12.20 -15.54
CA ILE A 383 -18.63 -12.70 -16.70
C ILE A 383 -19.18 -14.10 -17.01
N VAL A 384 -20.18 -14.17 -17.87
CA VAL A 384 -20.84 -15.42 -18.29
C VAL A 384 -19.97 -16.24 -19.25
N GLU A 385 -18.98 -15.63 -19.89
CA GLU A 385 -18.00 -16.31 -20.72
C GLU A 385 -16.57 -15.98 -20.24
N PRO A 386 -15.65 -16.98 -20.18
CA PRO A 386 -14.25 -16.69 -19.96
C PRO A 386 -13.80 -15.76 -21.09
N MET A 387 -13.29 -14.57 -20.73
CA MET A 387 -12.65 -13.71 -21.71
C MET A 387 -11.62 -14.54 -22.47
N LYS A 388 -11.88 -14.80 -23.74
CA LYS A 388 -10.87 -15.33 -24.63
C LYS A 388 -9.79 -14.27 -24.68
N TYR A 389 -8.69 -14.52 -24.00
CA TYR A 389 -7.48 -13.75 -24.22
C TYR A 389 -7.19 -13.80 -25.70
N GLN A 390 -7.21 -12.65 -26.36
CA GLN A 390 -6.65 -12.55 -27.68
C GLN A 390 -5.16 -12.86 -27.51
N THR A 391 -4.77 -14.03 -27.98
CA THR A 391 -3.39 -14.55 -27.94
C THR A 391 -2.43 -13.67 -28.74
N GLU A 392 -2.94 -12.74 -29.50
CA GLU A 392 -2.26 -11.63 -30.13
C GLU A 392 -2.52 -10.35 -29.32
N ALA A 393 -2.10 -10.35 -28.04
CA ALA A 393 -2.13 -9.13 -27.28
C ALA A 393 -1.15 -8.14 -27.94
N GLU A 394 -1.67 -7.13 -28.58
CA GLU A 394 -0.90 -6.00 -29.09
C GLU A 394 -0.07 -5.31 -28.00
N ASN A 395 -0.29 -5.69 -26.75
CA ASN A 395 0.46 -5.21 -25.59
C ASN A 395 0.78 -6.38 -24.63
N PRO A 396 1.94 -7.04 -24.76
CA PRO A 396 2.35 -8.16 -23.89
C PRO A 396 2.57 -7.77 -22.42
N TYR A 397 2.54 -6.47 -22.09
CA TYR A 397 2.82 -5.95 -20.75
C TYR A 397 1.65 -5.99 -19.78
N VAL A 398 0.45 -6.32 -20.24
CA VAL A 398 -0.79 -6.23 -19.43
C VAL A 398 -0.97 -7.40 -18.45
N LEU A 399 -0.31 -8.53 -18.71
CA LEU A 399 -0.54 -9.76 -17.99
C LEU A 399 0.42 -9.94 -16.80
N PHE A 400 0.01 -9.44 -15.66
CA PHE A 400 0.72 -9.65 -14.42
C PHE A 400 -0.21 -10.14 -13.30
N GLY A 401 -0.15 -11.44 -13.01
CA GLY A 401 -0.99 -12.11 -12.01
C GLY A 401 -0.29 -12.32 -10.65
N GLY A 402 0.50 -11.36 -10.16
CA GLY A 402 1.32 -11.58 -8.95
C GLY A 402 2.60 -12.37 -9.25
N ARG A 403 2.66 -13.00 -10.38
CA ARG A 403 3.80 -13.58 -11.10
C ARG A 403 3.83 -12.91 -12.47
N ILE A 404 4.99 -12.84 -13.08
CA ILE A 404 5.08 -12.48 -14.50
C ILE A 404 4.82 -13.75 -15.29
N LEU A 405 3.66 -13.81 -15.93
CA LEU A 405 3.21 -15.01 -16.64
C LEU A 405 3.90 -15.12 -18.00
N ASN A 406 4.39 -16.29 -18.32
CA ASN A 406 4.81 -16.64 -19.67
C ASN A 406 3.63 -17.30 -20.38
N MET A 407 2.96 -16.57 -21.25
CA MET A 407 1.77 -17.02 -21.97
C MET A 407 2.01 -18.25 -22.86
N ASN A 408 3.27 -18.57 -23.15
CA ASN A 408 3.64 -19.73 -23.95
C ASN A 408 3.78 -21.02 -23.13
N SER A 409 3.71 -20.95 -21.79
CA SER A 409 3.78 -22.16 -20.97
C SER A 409 2.42 -22.84 -20.86
N VAL A 410 2.40 -24.17 -20.95
CA VAL A 410 1.18 -24.98 -20.81
C VAL A 410 0.54 -24.78 -19.44
N THR A 411 1.36 -24.68 -18.39
CA THR A 411 0.91 -24.48 -17.01
C THR A 411 0.23 -23.13 -16.84
N GLU A 412 0.81 -22.07 -17.39
CA GLU A 412 0.25 -20.73 -17.33
C GLU A 412 -1.02 -20.60 -18.16
N SER A 413 -1.08 -21.27 -19.32
CA SER A 413 -2.30 -21.36 -20.11
C SER A 413 -3.43 -22.07 -19.35
N ARG A 414 -3.13 -23.10 -18.55
CA ARG A 414 -4.10 -23.74 -17.66
C ARG A 414 -4.54 -22.82 -16.53
N LEU A 415 -3.61 -22.10 -15.90
CA LEU A 415 -3.91 -21.12 -14.84
C LEU A 415 -4.81 -19.99 -15.36
N LEU A 416 -4.57 -19.50 -16.57
CA LEU A 416 -5.38 -18.46 -17.19
C LEU A 416 -6.77 -18.94 -17.58
N LYS A 417 -6.92 -20.22 -17.94
CA LYS A 417 -8.23 -20.82 -18.22
C LYS A 417 -9.03 -21.11 -16.95
N ASN A 418 -8.36 -21.33 -15.83
CA ASN A 418 -8.99 -21.56 -14.54
C ASN A 418 -8.78 -20.36 -13.60
N ILE A 419 -9.73 -19.45 -13.57
CA ILE A 419 -9.74 -18.24 -12.75
C ILE A 419 -9.55 -18.53 -11.25
N ARG A 420 -9.86 -19.74 -10.79
CA ARG A 420 -9.78 -20.19 -9.40
C ARG A 420 -8.45 -20.82 -9.05
N ALA A 421 -7.64 -21.17 -10.05
CA ALA A 421 -6.34 -21.78 -9.82
C ALA A 421 -5.29 -20.76 -9.38
N ASN A 422 -4.44 -21.16 -8.45
CA ASN A 422 -3.31 -20.35 -7.98
C ASN A 422 -2.11 -21.25 -7.71
N ARG A 423 -0.88 -20.78 -7.98
CA ARG A 423 0.32 -21.50 -7.58
C ARG A 423 0.56 -21.37 -6.09
N VAL A 424 0.92 -22.49 -5.50
CA VAL A 424 1.29 -22.65 -4.11
C VAL A 424 2.64 -23.39 -4.03
N PRO A 425 3.37 -23.34 -2.92
CA PRO A 425 4.62 -24.08 -2.79
C PRO A 425 4.44 -25.57 -3.16
N GLY A 426 5.23 -26.01 -4.14
CA GLY A 426 5.23 -27.39 -4.63
C GLY A 426 4.19 -27.75 -5.70
N GLY A 427 3.33 -26.79 -6.13
CA GLY A 427 2.31 -27.11 -7.14
C GLY A 427 1.26 -26.04 -7.36
N VAL A 428 0.08 -26.44 -7.80
CA VAL A 428 -1.04 -25.56 -8.12
C VAL A 428 -2.25 -25.89 -7.24
N CYS A 429 -2.85 -24.86 -6.63
CA CYS A 429 -4.18 -24.97 -6.05
C CYS A 429 -5.22 -24.80 -7.17
N ALA A 430 -6.08 -25.77 -7.37
CA ALA A 430 -7.11 -25.72 -8.40
C ALA A 430 -8.27 -24.77 -8.05
N ASP A 431 -8.55 -24.54 -6.77
CA ASP A 431 -9.59 -23.62 -6.31
C ASP A 431 -9.26 -22.93 -4.98
N VAL A 432 -8.79 -21.70 -5.05
CA VAL A 432 -8.48 -20.87 -3.85
C VAL A 432 -9.70 -20.27 -3.18
N THR A 433 -10.88 -20.34 -3.78
CA THR A 433 -12.10 -19.68 -3.25
C THR A 433 -12.58 -20.30 -1.95
N HIS A 434 -12.23 -21.55 -1.72
CA HIS A 434 -12.59 -22.33 -0.53
C HIS A 434 -11.43 -22.49 0.46
N CYS A 435 -10.27 -21.85 0.18
CA CYS A 435 -9.11 -21.96 1.04
C CYS A 435 -9.37 -21.31 2.42
N ARG A 436 -9.36 -22.13 3.47
CA ARG A 436 -9.53 -21.71 4.87
C ARG A 436 -8.22 -21.76 5.65
N SER A 437 -7.12 -22.15 5.02
CA SER A 437 -5.96 -22.75 5.67
C SER A 437 -4.66 -22.05 5.36
N GLY A 438 -3.66 -22.24 6.22
CA GLY A 438 -2.28 -21.85 5.97
C GLY A 438 -1.57 -22.83 5.02
N ILE A 439 -0.36 -22.45 4.59
CA ILE A 439 0.48 -23.15 3.58
C ILE A 439 0.68 -24.66 3.87
N TRP A 440 0.68 -25.07 5.14
CA TRP A 440 0.91 -26.48 5.57
C TRP A 440 -0.25 -27.41 5.26
N GLU A 441 -1.43 -26.88 5.07
CA GLU A 441 -2.63 -27.69 4.83
C GLU A 441 -2.86 -27.98 3.35
N CYS A 442 -2.09 -27.35 2.45
CA CYS A 442 -2.18 -27.62 1.03
C CYS A 442 -1.87 -29.07 0.69
N ILE A 443 -0.90 -29.70 1.37
CA ILE A 443 -0.54 -31.12 1.11
C ILE A 443 -1.68 -32.12 1.36
N SER A 444 -2.63 -31.77 2.22
CA SER A 444 -3.85 -32.58 2.51
C SER A 444 -5.09 -32.05 1.80
N CYS A 445 -4.98 -30.97 1.04
CA CYS A 445 -6.10 -30.34 0.36
C CYS A 445 -6.43 -31.07 -0.93
N ARG A 446 -7.73 -31.32 -1.18
CA ARG A 446 -8.22 -31.94 -2.43
C ARG A 446 -7.96 -31.11 -3.69
N ASP A 447 -7.85 -29.79 -3.52
CA ASP A 447 -7.66 -28.84 -4.62
C ASP A 447 -6.16 -28.59 -4.90
N PHE A 448 -5.26 -29.27 -4.17
CA PHE A 448 -3.82 -29.18 -4.39
C PHE A 448 -3.36 -30.18 -5.44
N VAL A 449 -2.74 -29.69 -6.50
CA VAL A 449 -2.15 -30.48 -7.59
C VAL A 449 -0.63 -30.32 -7.49
N PRO A 450 0.09 -31.34 -6.98
CA PRO A 450 1.55 -31.33 -6.90
C PRO A 450 2.17 -31.42 -8.29
N GLU A 451 3.33 -30.77 -8.50
CA GLU A 451 4.05 -30.79 -9.76
C GLU A 451 5.34 -31.63 -9.62
N MET A 452 5.64 -32.45 -10.67
CA MET A 452 6.78 -33.36 -10.68
C MET A 452 8.13 -32.65 -10.50
N GLU A 453 8.25 -31.41 -10.97
CA GLU A 453 9.46 -30.60 -10.82
C GLU A 453 9.82 -30.32 -9.35
N HIS A 454 8.87 -30.46 -8.44
CA HIS A 454 9.05 -30.26 -7.00
C HIS A 454 9.21 -31.57 -6.19
N LEU A 455 9.38 -32.71 -6.86
CA LEU A 455 9.53 -34.02 -6.19
C LEU A 455 10.67 -34.04 -5.15
N ALA A 456 11.81 -33.44 -5.46
CA ALA A 456 12.93 -33.31 -4.53
C ALA A 456 12.54 -32.53 -3.27
N TYR A 457 11.87 -31.40 -3.44
CA TYR A 457 11.35 -30.59 -2.34
C TYR A 457 10.41 -31.41 -1.41
N PHE A 458 9.49 -32.18 -1.96
CA PHE A 458 8.59 -33.00 -1.15
C PHE A 458 9.32 -34.09 -0.37
N LYS A 459 10.34 -34.71 -0.96
CA LYS A 459 11.20 -35.71 -0.29
C LYS A 459 11.96 -35.08 0.88
N ASP A 460 12.56 -33.92 0.67
CA ASP A 460 13.29 -33.19 1.69
C ASP A 460 12.38 -32.77 2.84
N GLN A 461 11.17 -32.27 2.53
CA GLN A 461 10.19 -31.90 3.54
C GLN A 461 9.70 -33.11 4.35
N ALA A 462 9.45 -34.25 3.71
CA ALA A 462 9.05 -35.47 4.40
C ALA A 462 10.13 -35.91 5.42
N ALA A 463 11.40 -35.90 5.00
CA ALA A 463 12.53 -36.27 5.86
C ALA A 463 12.72 -35.27 7.03
N ASP A 464 12.59 -33.97 6.77
CA ASP A 464 12.71 -32.92 7.80
C ASP A 464 11.62 -33.07 8.88
N TRP A 465 10.37 -33.27 8.47
CA TRP A 465 9.26 -33.48 9.41
C TRP A 465 9.36 -34.77 10.19
N GLU A 466 9.89 -35.84 9.61
CA GLU A 466 10.20 -37.08 10.35
C GLU A 466 11.31 -36.85 11.39
N SER A 467 12.36 -36.13 11.02
CA SER A 467 13.43 -35.77 11.95
C SER A 467 12.91 -34.93 13.11
N LYS A 468 11.99 -34.01 12.86
CA LYS A 468 11.31 -33.21 13.89
C LYS A 468 10.44 -34.09 14.81
N ALA A 469 9.66 -35.02 14.24
CA ALA A 469 8.85 -35.95 15.01
C ALA A 469 9.71 -36.77 15.99
N GLU A 470 10.85 -37.30 15.55
CA GLU A 470 11.78 -38.04 16.40
C GLU A 470 12.43 -37.15 17.48
N LYS A 471 12.86 -35.95 17.13
CA LYS A 471 13.44 -34.97 18.06
C LYS A 471 12.49 -34.59 19.18
N PHE A 472 11.20 -34.50 18.91
CA PHE A 472 10.16 -34.14 19.88
C PHE A 472 9.37 -35.34 20.42
N ARG A 473 9.93 -36.56 20.34
CA ARG A 473 9.28 -37.81 20.77
C ARG A 473 8.83 -37.81 22.22
N SER A 474 9.45 -37.00 23.07
CA SER A 474 9.02 -36.82 24.46
C SER A 474 7.71 -36.07 24.64
N ASP A 475 7.32 -35.25 23.65
CA ASP A 475 6.03 -34.59 23.61
C ASP A 475 5.15 -35.28 22.56
N ARG A 476 4.28 -36.19 23.07
CA ARG A 476 3.46 -37.05 22.22
C ARG A 476 2.58 -36.24 21.23
N GLN A 477 2.00 -35.13 21.70
CA GLN A 477 1.09 -34.36 20.88
C GLN A 477 1.82 -33.67 19.72
N LEU A 478 3.01 -33.11 19.97
CA LEU A 478 3.86 -32.52 18.93
C LEU A 478 4.39 -33.59 17.97
N ALA A 479 4.86 -34.73 18.49
CA ALA A 479 5.37 -35.84 17.69
C ALA A 479 4.29 -36.39 16.76
N ASP A 480 3.06 -36.61 17.24
CA ASP A 480 1.92 -37.08 16.43
C ASP A 480 1.57 -36.09 15.32
N ASN A 481 1.56 -34.77 15.62
CA ASN A 481 1.33 -33.74 14.60
C ASN A 481 2.41 -33.70 13.52
N PHE A 482 3.68 -33.79 13.91
CA PHE A 482 4.79 -33.79 12.95
C PHE A 482 4.79 -35.07 12.09
N THR A 483 4.43 -36.20 12.69
CA THR A 483 4.26 -37.47 11.96
C THR A 483 3.13 -37.39 10.94
N ALA A 484 2.01 -36.76 11.30
CA ALA A 484 0.88 -36.56 10.37
C ALA A 484 1.28 -35.66 9.18
N ILE A 485 2.04 -34.58 9.43
CA ILE A 485 2.55 -33.70 8.37
C ILE A 485 3.52 -34.47 7.47
N ALA A 486 4.48 -35.22 8.02
CA ALA A 486 5.41 -36.05 7.27
C ALA A 486 4.69 -37.06 6.37
N ALA A 487 3.63 -37.71 6.90
CA ALA A 487 2.81 -38.64 6.14
C ALA A 487 2.12 -37.96 4.94
N GLY A 488 1.64 -36.74 5.10
CA GLY A 488 1.07 -35.93 4.02
C GLY A 488 2.09 -35.68 2.88
N PHE A 489 3.31 -35.28 3.22
CA PHE A 489 4.39 -35.10 2.22
C PHE A 489 4.75 -36.42 1.53
N LYS A 490 4.82 -37.53 2.26
CA LYS A 490 5.08 -38.88 1.67
C LYS A 490 3.97 -39.29 0.71
N ALA A 491 2.72 -39.03 1.03
CA ALA A 491 1.60 -39.34 0.13
C ALA A 491 1.71 -38.55 -1.21
N VAL A 492 2.17 -37.29 -1.14
CA VAL A 492 2.44 -36.50 -2.35
C VAL A 492 3.60 -37.10 -3.16
N VAL A 493 4.69 -37.50 -2.50
CA VAL A 493 5.83 -38.15 -3.15
C VAL A 493 5.39 -39.43 -3.87
N GLU A 494 4.65 -40.29 -3.19
CA GLU A 494 4.12 -41.53 -3.78
C GLU A 494 3.22 -41.27 -4.98
N LYS A 495 2.34 -40.26 -4.91
CA LYS A 495 1.48 -39.88 -6.04
C LYS A 495 2.31 -39.44 -7.23
N LEU A 496 3.34 -38.60 -7.03
CA LEU A 496 4.22 -38.14 -8.09
C LEU A 496 5.06 -39.29 -8.69
N GLU A 497 5.58 -40.19 -7.87
CA GLU A 497 6.40 -41.33 -8.34
C GLU A 497 5.58 -42.37 -9.11
N ARG A 498 4.29 -42.54 -8.80
CA ARG A 498 3.39 -43.45 -9.55
C ARG A 498 2.99 -42.89 -10.92
N GLY A 499 3.28 -41.62 -11.18
CA GLY A 499 2.93 -40.98 -12.45
C GLY A 499 1.42 -40.75 -12.61
N ASP A 500 0.65 -40.81 -11.53
CA ASP A 500 -0.79 -40.47 -11.49
C ASP A 500 -0.97 -38.93 -11.57
N GLY A 501 -0.39 -38.32 -12.58
CA GLY A 501 -0.80 -37.02 -13.05
C GLY A 501 -2.16 -37.22 -13.74
N ASP A 502 -3.22 -36.62 -13.22
CA ASP A 502 -4.54 -36.60 -13.82
C ASP A 502 -4.51 -36.26 -15.34
N GLY A 503 -4.24 -37.27 -16.15
CA GLY A 503 -4.61 -37.30 -17.54
C GLY A 503 -5.84 -38.17 -17.63
N ASP A 504 -7.01 -37.58 -17.34
CA ASP A 504 -8.27 -37.86 -18.05
C ASP A 504 -9.41 -37.16 -17.31
N GLY A 505 -9.67 -35.92 -17.67
CA GLY A 505 -10.99 -35.33 -17.52
C GLY A 505 -11.88 -35.97 -18.57
N LYS A 506 -12.75 -36.87 -18.16
CA LYS A 506 -13.90 -37.26 -18.97
C LYS A 506 -14.78 -36.04 -19.25
N GLU A 507 -15.19 -35.94 -20.53
CA GLU A 507 -16.23 -35.19 -21.21
C GLU A 507 -17.14 -34.28 -20.39
#